data_75ed713273583596157124f5d0a3067d
#
_entry.id   75ed713273583596157124f5d0a3067d
#
_cell.length_a   1.000
_cell.length_b   1.000
_cell.length_c   1.000
_cell.angle_alpha   90.00
_cell.angle_beta   90.00
_cell.angle_gamma   90.00
#
_symmetry.space_group_name_H-M   'P 1'
#
loop_
_entity.id
_entity.type
_entity.pdbx_description
1 polymer ?
#
loop_
_entity_poly.entity_id
_entity_poly.type
_entity_poly.pdbx_seq_one_letter_code
_entity_poly.pdbx_strand_id
1 'polypeptide(L)'
;MESLTIYMTKGGPLMWVLLVFSVAGVAVILERGMVYLSYGFAPDRWLDRVLKEVEAGRIDGAREMAARCRHPVARVVEVYLENLGRPAKVRVDNVKRAGALVLESVERRLRVLAAISHLAPLVGLLGTVTGMVVAFAGIEGLQGAPKPSDLAGGIWEALLTTVFGLLVAIPCMAAYHAYDSVADKIARRMELAVTALDDVLQPSCSTACPVGSTTLAQRTETAGDFNSVA
;
A
#
# COMPACT_ATOMS: atom_id res chain seq x y z
N MET A 1 19.64 20.20 23.26
CA MET A 1 19.31 20.89 21.99
C MET A 1 20.57 21.42 21.30
N GLU A 2 21.59 21.82 22.03
CA GLU A 2 22.88 22.32 21.47
C GLU A 2 23.62 21.30 20.59
N SER A 3 23.60 20.01 20.95
CA SER A 3 24.24 18.96 20.14
C SER A 3 23.60 18.81 18.75
N LEU A 4 22.28 18.93 18.66
CA LEU A 4 21.55 18.77 17.38
C LEU A 4 21.88 19.93 16.42
N THR A 5 21.95 21.15 16.93
CA THR A 5 22.33 22.34 16.13
C THR A 5 23.75 22.25 15.60
N ILE A 6 24.67 21.71 16.41
CA ILE A 6 26.06 21.49 16.00
C ILE A 6 26.15 20.47 14.86
N TYR A 7 25.39 19.37 14.91
CA TYR A 7 25.34 18.38 13.82
C TYR A 7 24.67 18.96 12.55
N MET A 8 23.62 19.78 12.70
CA MET A 8 22.95 20.44 11.60
C MET A 8 23.83 21.44 10.86
N THR A 9 24.64 22.23 11.61
CA THR A 9 25.57 23.19 11.01
C THR A 9 26.77 22.52 10.36
N LYS A 10 27.23 21.37 10.89
CA LYS A 10 28.33 20.58 10.35
C LYS A 10 27.98 19.68 9.19
N GLY A 11 26.71 19.32 9.02
CA GLY A 11 26.24 18.40 7.98
C GLY A 11 25.73 19.08 6.71
N GLY A 12 25.95 20.39 6.55
CA GLY A 12 25.67 21.15 5.33
C GLY A 12 24.16 21.28 5.00
N PRO A 13 23.82 21.84 3.82
CA PRO A 13 22.43 22.15 3.44
C PRO A 13 21.55 20.90 3.27
N LEU A 14 22.14 19.73 2.97
CA LEU A 14 21.40 18.49 2.79
C LEU A 14 20.80 17.95 4.10
N MET A 15 21.37 18.30 5.25
CA MET A 15 20.79 17.96 6.55
C MET A 15 19.41 18.58 6.78
N TRP A 16 19.19 19.79 6.26
CA TRP A 16 17.86 20.44 6.35
C TRP A 16 16.81 19.69 5.52
N VAL A 17 17.19 19.18 4.35
CA VAL A 17 16.30 18.34 3.53
C VAL A 17 15.95 17.06 4.27
N LEU A 18 16.92 16.38 4.89
CA LEU A 18 16.70 15.19 5.69
C LEU A 18 15.84 15.48 6.93
N LEU A 19 15.98 16.64 7.55
CA LEU A 19 15.13 17.07 8.65
C LEU A 19 13.67 17.22 8.21
N VAL A 20 13.41 17.85 7.06
CA VAL A 20 12.06 17.97 6.49
C VAL A 20 11.47 16.59 6.22
N PHE A 21 12.25 15.67 5.64
CA PHE A 21 11.82 14.28 5.41
C PHE A 21 11.52 13.55 6.72
N SER A 22 12.33 13.76 7.76
CA SER A 22 12.10 13.18 9.08
C SER A 22 10.78 13.65 9.69
N VAL A 23 10.54 14.95 9.72
CA VAL A 23 9.31 15.54 10.27
C VAL A 23 8.09 15.08 9.45
N ALA A 24 8.17 15.12 8.12
CA ALA A 24 7.09 14.66 7.25
C ALA A 24 6.81 13.16 7.43
N GLY A 25 7.85 12.33 7.50
CA GLY A 25 7.73 10.90 7.73
C GLY A 25 7.05 10.58 9.07
N VAL A 26 7.52 11.18 10.15
CA VAL A 26 6.91 10.99 11.49
C VAL A 26 5.46 11.47 11.51
N ALA A 27 5.16 12.61 10.90
CA ALA A 27 3.79 13.14 10.83
C ALA A 27 2.84 12.15 10.12
N VAL A 28 3.26 11.59 8.97
CA VAL A 28 2.46 10.59 8.23
C VAL A 28 2.33 9.29 9.01
N ILE A 29 3.40 8.82 9.67
CA ILE A 29 3.36 7.60 10.51
C ILE A 29 2.33 7.76 11.63
N LEU A 30 2.38 8.87 12.36
CA LEU A 30 1.46 9.12 13.47
C LEU A 30 0.01 9.30 13.00
N GLU A 31 -0.20 10.07 11.93
CA GLU A 31 -1.53 10.26 11.36
C GLU A 31 -2.14 8.93 10.91
N ARG A 32 -1.40 8.13 10.14
CA ARG A 32 -1.87 6.83 9.65
C ARG A 32 -2.04 5.81 10.75
N GLY A 33 -1.15 5.81 11.74
CA GLY A 33 -1.30 4.97 12.94
C GLY A 33 -2.62 5.24 13.65
N MET A 34 -2.97 6.50 13.88
CA MET A 34 -4.25 6.88 14.51
C MET A 34 -5.46 6.46 13.66
N VAL A 35 -5.40 6.64 12.33
CA VAL A 35 -6.49 6.27 11.43
C VAL A 35 -6.69 4.75 11.42
N TYR A 36 -5.63 3.95 11.31
CA TYR A 36 -5.75 2.49 11.29
C TYR A 36 -6.16 1.92 12.64
N LEU A 37 -5.71 2.50 13.74
CA LEU A 37 -6.20 2.15 15.08
C LEU A 37 -7.70 2.47 15.23
N SER A 38 -8.17 3.57 14.61
CA SER A 38 -9.57 3.99 14.63
C SER A 38 -10.48 3.09 13.78
N TYR A 39 -9.98 2.42 12.74
CA TYR A 39 -10.75 1.46 11.94
C TYR A 39 -11.13 0.19 12.73
N GLY A 40 -10.50 -0.06 13.87
CA GLY A 40 -10.83 -1.10 14.84
C GLY A 40 -10.78 -2.54 14.28
N PHE A 41 -10.71 -3.49 15.19
CA PHE A 41 -10.62 -4.93 14.89
C PHE A 41 -11.96 -5.61 14.54
N ALA A 42 -13.04 -4.88 14.23
CA ALA A 42 -14.38 -5.46 14.22
C ALA A 42 -15.15 -5.44 12.87
N PRO A 43 -14.57 -5.71 11.70
CA PRO A 43 -15.37 -5.85 10.50
C PRO A 43 -16.15 -7.17 10.44
N ASP A 44 -15.66 -8.27 11.01
CA ASP A 44 -16.24 -9.58 10.82
C ASP A 44 -17.62 -9.70 11.53
N ARG A 45 -17.72 -9.33 12.80
CA ARG A 45 -18.98 -9.31 13.55
C ARG A 45 -20.02 -8.31 13.01
N TRP A 46 -19.54 -7.23 12.40
CA TRP A 46 -20.42 -6.26 11.76
C TRP A 46 -20.95 -6.81 10.44
N LEU A 47 -20.11 -7.42 9.63
CA LEU A 47 -20.51 -8.05 8.36
C LEU A 47 -21.52 -9.16 8.58
N ASP A 48 -21.28 -10.05 9.57
CA ASP A 48 -22.25 -11.12 9.93
C ASP A 48 -23.64 -10.57 10.29
N ARG A 49 -23.69 -9.42 10.97
CA ARG A 49 -24.96 -8.76 11.27
C ARG A 49 -25.64 -8.22 10.03
N VAL A 50 -24.87 -7.61 9.12
CA VAL A 50 -25.41 -7.12 7.85
C VAL A 50 -25.94 -8.28 7.01
N LEU A 51 -25.20 -9.39 6.90
CA LEU A 51 -25.64 -10.58 6.17
C LEU A 51 -26.94 -11.15 6.75
N LYS A 52 -27.07 -11.25 8.07
CA LYS A 52 -28.34 -11.70 8.72
C LYS A 52 -29.52 -10.80 8.41
N GLU A 53 -29.32 -9.48 8.33
CA GLU A 53 -30.39 -8.56 7.93
C GLU A 53 -30.78 -8.76 6.46
N VAL A 54 -29.80 -9.02 5.59
CA VAL A 54 -30.03 -9.33 4.18
C VAL A 54 -30.75 -10.66 4.01
N GLU A 55 -30.34 -11.72 4.72
CA GLU A 55 -31.02 -13.04 4.74
C GLU A 55 -32.48 -12.94 5.22
N ALA A 56 -32.74 -12.06 6.20
CA ALA A 56 -34.08 -11.79 6.69
C ALA A 56 -34.93 -10.90 5.76
N GLY A 57 -34.41 -10.51 4.59
CA GLY A 57 -35.11 -9.65 3.63
C GLY A 57 -35.18 -8.18 4.03
N ARG A 58 -34.53 -7.77 5.12
CA ARG A 58 -34.53 -6.38 5.62
C ARG A 58 -33.39 -5.55 5.00
N ILE A 59 -33.46 -5.32 3.68
CA ILE A 59 -32.41 -4.64 2.92
C ILE A 59 -32.18 -3.20 3.43
N ASP A 60 -33.24 -2.48 3.79
CA ASP A 60 -33.14 -1.10 4.30
C ASP A 60 -32.39 -1.05 5.64
N GLY A 61 -32.62 -2.01 6.53
CA GLY A 61 -31.88 -2.14 7.79
C GLY A 61 -30.39 -2.42 7.57
N ALA A 62 -30.08 -3.34 6.65
CA ALA A 62 -28.71 -3.64 6.27
C ALA A 62 -27.98 -2.40 5.69
N ARG A 63 -28.69 -1.63 4.84
CA ARG A 63 -28.19 -0.38 4.25
C ARG A 63 -27.93 0.69 5.30
N GLU A 64 -28.84 0.89 6.24
CA GLU A 64 -28.66 1.85 7.33
C GLU A 64 -27.47 1.47 8.22
N MET A 65 -27.28 0.18 8.52
CA MET A 65 -26.11 -0.32 9.25
C MET A 65 -24.81 -0.07 8.47
N ALA A 66 -24.82 -0.22 7.15
CA ALA A 66 -23.66 0.06 6.31
C ALA A 66 -23.33 1.57 6.30
N ALA A 67 -24.33 2.43 6.13
CA ALA A 67 -24.15 3.89 6.10
C ALA A 67 -23.61 4.47 7.42
N ARG A 68 -23.97 3.87 8.57
CA ARG A 68 -23.48 4.31 9.89
C ARG A 68 -22.06 3.86 10.22
N CYS A 69 -21.53 2.89 9.51
CA CYS A 69 -20.20 2.34 9.78
C CYS A 69 -19.12 3.13 9.04
N ARG A 70 -18.10 3.62 9.77
CA ARG A 70 -16.97 4.36 9.19
C ARG A 70 -15.89 3.49 8.57
N HIS A 71 -16.04 2.15 8.65
CA HIS A 71 -15.03 1.24 8.11
C HIS A 71 -15.05 1.24 6.56
N PRO A 72 -13.88 1.21 5.90
CA PRO A 72 -13.78 1.21 4.43
C PRO A 72 -14.63 0.15 3.73
N VAL A 73 -14.72 -1.05 4.28
CA VAL A 73 -15.55 -2.17 3.75
C VAL A 73 -17.03 -1.80 3.72
N ALA A 74 -17.51 -1.04 4.70
CA ALA A 74 -18.93 -0.66 4.79
C ALA A 74 -19.39 0.19 3.59
N ARG A 75 -18.49 1.03 3.06
CA ARG A 75 -18.82 1.84 1.87
C ARG A 75 -19.06 0.97 0.63
N VAL A 76 -18.30 -0.10 0.47
CA VAL A 76 -18.47 -1.04 -0.64
C VAL A 76 -19.77 -1.84 -0.50
N VAL A 77 -20.07 -2.30 0.73
CA VAL A 77 -21.33 -2.97 1.05
C VAL A 77 -22.54 -2.05 0.82
N GLU A 78 -22.47 -0.79 1.24
CA GLU A 78 -23.50 0.22 1.00
C GLU A 78 -23.81 0.38 -0.50
N VAL A 79 -22.76 0.58 -1.32
CA VAL A 79 -22.88 0.71 -2.78
C VAL A 79 -23.44 -0.56 -3.41
N TYR A 80 -23.07 -1.75 -2.91
CA TYR A 80 -23.63 -3.00 -3.37
C TYR A 80 -25.15 -3.06 -3.11
N LEU A 81 -25.58 -2.78 -1.87
CA LEU A 81 -27.00 -2.78 -1.48
C LEU A 81 -27.82 -1.71 -2.21
N GLU A 82 -27.25 -0.54 -2.50
CA GLU A 82 -27.89 0.51 -3.32
C GLU A 82 -28.16 0.10 -4.77
N ASN A 83 -27.35 -0.80 -5.30
CA ASN A 83 -27.44 -1.22 -6.70
C ASN A 83 -28.12 -2.59 -6.88
N LEU A 84 -28.81 -3.14 -5.88
CA LEU A 84 -29.49 -4.44 -5.97
C LEU A 84 -30.53 -4.51 -7.10
N GLY A 85 -31.26 -3.41 -7.33
CA GLY A 85 -32.27 -3.34 -8.41
C GLY A 85 -31.70 -3.14 -9.82
N ARG A 86 -30.36 -3.04 -9.97
CA ARG A 86 -29.73 -2.84 -11.27
C ARG A 86 -29.23 -4.16 -11.87
N PRO A 87 -29.03 -4.22 -13.20
CA PRO A 87 -28.41 -5.37 -13.86
C PRO A 87 -27.09 -5.75 -13.18
N ALA A 88 -26.83 -7.06 -13.05
CA ALA A 88 -25.64 -7.59 -12.33
C ALA A 88 -24.31 -6.95 -12.81
N LYS A 89 -24.14 -6.76 -14.12
CA LYS A 89 -22.95 -6.12 -14.69
C LYS A 89 -22.76 -4.70 -14.16
N VAL A 90 -23.82 -3.89 -14.13
CA VAL A 90 -23.76 -2.49 -13.64
C VAL A 90 -23.48 -2.45 -12.15
N ARG A 91 -24.09 -3.37 -11.37
CA ARG A 91 -23.81 -3.50 -9.93
C ARG A 91 -22.34 -3.79 -9.67
N VAL A 92 -21.78 -4.80 -10.34
CA VAL A 92 -20.37 -5.18 -10.21
C VAL A 92 -19.43 -4.03 -10.59
N ASP A 93 -19.70 -3.31 -11.68
CA ASP A 93 -18.88 -2.18 -12.11
C ASP A 93 -18.92 -1.03 -11.09
N ASN A 94 -20.08 -0.73 -10.52
CA ASN A 94 -20.22 0.31 -9.49
C ASN A 94 -19.50 -0.08 -8.19
N VAL A 95 -19.59 -1.32 -7.77
CA VAL A 95 -18.91 -1.87 -6.59
C VAL A 95 -17.39 -1.83 -6.77
N LYS A 96 -16.88 -2.27 -7.93
CA LYS A 96 -15.45 -2.18 -8.26
C LYS A 96 -14.94 -0.75 -8.23
N ARG A 97 -15.71 0.18 -8.82
CA ARG A 97 -15.36 1.62 -8.79
C ARG A 97 -15.33 2.15 -7.36
N ALA A 98 -16.31 1.83 -6.53
CA ALA A 98 -16.34 2.23 -5.13
C ALA A 98 -15.15 1.67 -4.35
N GLY A 99 -14.84 0.38 -4.52
CA GLY A 99 -13.68 -0.27 -3.90
C GLY A 99 -12.36 0.39 -4.30
N ALA A 100 -12.17 0.68 -5.58
CA ALA A 100 -10.98 1.38 -6.08
C ALA A 100 -10.81 2.77 -5.47
N LEU A 101 -11.89 3.58 -5.37
CA LEU A 101 -11.84 4.89 -4.74
C LEU A 101 -11.53 4.83 -3.25
N VAL A 102 -12.08 3.85 -2.55
CA VAL A 102 -11.78 3.61 -1.14
C VAL A 102 -10.30 3.24 -0.97
N LEU A 103 -9.79 2.31 -1.76
CA LEU A 103 -8.40 1.86 -1.71
C LEU A 103 -7.45 3.02 -2.05
N GLU A 104 -7.73 3.79 -3.09
CA GLU A 104 -6.96 4.99 -3.43
C GLU A 104 -6.88 5.99 -2.27
N SER A 105 -7.97 6.20 -1.53
CA SER A 105 -7.99 7.08 -0.36
C SER A 105 -7.13 6.58 0.79
N VAL A 106 -7.06 5.25 0.96
CA VAL A 106 -6.22 4.57 1.96
C VAL A 106 -4.74 4.68 1.59
N GLU A 107 -4.39 4.44 0.32
CA GLU A 107 -3.02 4.40 -0.17
C GLU A 107 -2.39 5.77 -0.43
N ARG A 108 -3.20 6.80 -0.76
CA ARG A 108 -2.69 8.10 -1.21
C ARG A 108 -1.60 8.70 -0.32
N ARG A 109 -1.70 8.55 1.00
CA ARG A 109 -0.69 9.06 1.93
C ARG A 109 0.47 8.09 2.16
N LEU A 110 0.27 6.79 1.89
CA LEU A 110 1.35 5.80 1.95
C LEU A 110 2.40 6.07 0.86
N ARG A 111 1.98 6.62 -0.29
CA ARG A 111 2.90 7.01 -1.38
C ARG A 111 3.92 8.05 -0.94
N VAL A 112 3.55 8.98 -0.04
CA VAL A 112 4.50 9.95 0.53
C VAL A 112 5.54 9.24 1.39
N LEU A 113 5.09 8.29 2.21
CA LEU A 113 5.98 7.50 3.08
C LEU A 113 6.94 6.64 2.26
N ALA A 114 6.45 6.00 1.19
CA ALA A 114 7.26 5.29 0.22
C ALA A 114 8.30 6.20 -0.45
N ALA A 115 7.90 7.39 -0.89
CA ALA A 115 8.82 8.35 -1.49
C ALA A 115 9.94 8.75 -0.51
N ILE A 116 9.61 9.08 0.75
CA ILE A 116 10.60 9.44 1.77
C ILE A 116 11.56 8.26 2.03
N SER A 117 11.04 7.03 2.17
CA SER A 117 11.87 5.85 2.43
C SER A 117 12.90 5.56 1.34
N HIS A 118 12.59 5.89 0.08
CA HIS A 118 13.51 5.73 -1.03
C HIS A 118 14.42 6.95 -1.26
N LEU A 119 13.88 8.17 -1.07
CA LEU A 119 14.66 9.38 -1.33
C LEU A 119 15.63 9.72 -0.21
N ALA A 120 15.31 9.44 1.06
CA ALA A 120 16.16 9.81 2.18
C ALA A 120 17.57 9.15 2.11
N PRO A 121 17.75 7.86 1.76
CA PRO A 121 19.07 7.28 1.56
C PRO A 121 19.82 7.89 0.39
N LEU A 122 19.13 8.24 -0.71
CA LEU A 122 19.74 8.87 -1.87
C LEU A 122 20.23 10.27 -1.56
N VAL A 123 19.49 11.04 -0.77
CA VAL A 123 19.93 12.35 -0.27
C VAL A 123 21.14 12.20 0.66
N GLY A 124 21.15 11.17 1.51
CA GLY A 124 22.31 10.82 2.34
C GLY A 124 23.54 10.49 1.49
N LEU A 125 23.38 9.67 0.45
CA LEU A 125 24.44 9.34 -0.51
C LEU A 125 24.93 10.59 -1.27
N LEU A 126 24.01 11.44 -1.71
CA LEU A 126 24.36 12.72 -2.33
C LEU A 126 25.23 13.57 -1.39
N GLY A 127 24.93 13.53 -0.09
CA GLY A 127 25.74 14.19 0.94
C GLY A 127 27.17 13.70 0.99
N THR A 128 27.41 12.39 0.83
CA THR A 128 28.80 11.87 0.77
C THR A 128 29.54 12.34 -0.47
N VAL A 129 28.88 12.32 -1.62
CA VAL A 129 29.51 12.75 -2.88
C VAL A 129 29.86 14.24 -2.83
N THR A 130 28.91 15.08 -2.41
CA THR A 130 29.11 16.53 -2.31
C THR A 130 30.16 16.90 -1.25
N GLY A 131 30.14 16.24 -0.08
CA GLY A 131 31.12 16.46 0.99
C GLY A 131 32.53 16.09 0.55
N MET A 132 32.69 14.97 -0.17
CA MET A 132 33.99 14.59 -0.74
C MET A 132 34.46 15.56 -1.82
N VAL A 133 33.61 16.03 -2.71
CA VAL A 133 33.93 17.02 -3.74
C VAL A 133 34.45 18.32 -3.08
N VAL A 134 33.78 18.80 -2.06
CA VAL A 134 34.19 20.01 -1.32
C VAL A 134 35.52 19.79 -0.61
N ALA A 135 35.73 18.62 0.02
CA ALA A 135 36.98 18.28 0.68
C ALA A 135 38.19 18.28 -0.30
N PHE A 136 38.01 17.69 -1.46
CA PHE A 136 39.10 17.67 -2.50
C PHE A 136 39.33 19.03 -3.14
N ALA A 137 38.27 19.81 -3.41
CA ALA A 137 38.40 21.18 -3.92
C ALA A 137 39.17 22.09 -2.94
N GLY A 138 38.95 21.87 -1.63
CA GLY A 138 39.71 22.60 -0.60
C GLY A 138 41.23 22.32 -0.64
N ILE A 139 41.64 21.12 -1.05
CA ILE A 139 43.04 20.74 -1.16
C ILE A 139 43.71 21.32 -2.42
N GLU A 140 42.98 21.37 -3.54
CA GLU A 140 43.46 21.89 -4.80
C GLU A 140 43.99 23.34 -4.67
N GLY A 141 43.41 24.13 -3.75
CA GLY A 141 43.84 25.51 -3.46
C GLY A 141 45.00 25.65 -2.48
N LEU A 142 45.50 24.56 -1.88
CA LEU A 142 46.59 24.63 -0.88
C LEU A 142 47.97 24.68 -1.56
N GLN A 143 48.78 25.71 -1.20
CA GLN A 143 50.20 25.80 -1.59
C GLN A 143 51.06 24.98 -0.61
N GLY A 144 50.97 23.63 -0.68
CA GLY A 144 51.75 22.75 0.19
C GLY A 144 51.28 21.31 0.17
N ALA A 145 52.00 20.41 0.88
CA ALA A 145 51.56 19.01 1.02
C ALA A 145 50.31 18.94 1.88
N PRO A 146 49.18 18.35 1.36
CA PRO A 146 47.92 18.23 2.12
C PRO A 146 48.10 17.37 3.36
N LYS A 147 47.56 17.80 4.47
CA LYS A 147 47.55 17.03 5.73
C LYS A 147 46.29 16.20 5.83
N PRO A 148 46.33 15.02 6.47
CA PRO A 148 45.14 14.21 6.70
C PRO A 148 44.01 14.95 7.44
N SER A 149 44.36 15.96 8.27
CA SER A 149 43.41 16.81 8.97
C SER A 149 42.54 17.65 8.04
N ASP A 150 43.06 18.01 6.85
CA ASP A 150 42.36 18.88 5.92
C ASP A 150 41.19 18.15 5.21
N LEU A 151 41.31 16.83 5.08
CA LEU A 151 40.28 15.94 4.55
C LEU A 151 39.29 15.46 5.60
N ALA A 152 39.73 15.34 6.86
CA ALA A 152 38.95 14.70 7.89
C ALA A 152 37.59 15.37 8.13
N GLY A 153 37.53 16.71 8.01
CA GLY A 153 36.29 17.48 8.19
C GLY A 153 35.22 17.15 7.14
N GLY A 154 35.62 17.16 5.85
CA GLY A 154 34.69 16.88 4.75
C GLY A 154 34.23 15.41 4.71
N ILE A 155 35.15 14.48 5.07
CA ILE A 155 34.78 13.06 5.19
C ILE A 155 33.76 12.84 6.34
N TRP A 156 33.98 13.49 7.49
CA TRP A 156 33.08 13.41 8.63
C TRP A 156 31.68 13.93 8.27
N GLU A 157 31.58 15.10 7.66
CA GLU A 157 30.33 15.69 7.19
C GLU A 157 29.62 14.75 6.20
N ALA A 158 30.35 14.19 5.26
CA ALA A 158 29.82 13.25 4.28
C ALA A 158 29.22 11.99 4.94
N LEU A 159 29.95 11.35 5.82
CA LEU A 159 29.48 10.15 6.52
C LEU A 159 28.25 10.43 7.40
N LEU A 160 28.23 11.58 8.06
CA LEU A 160 27.13 11.98 8.93
C LEU A 160 25.81 12.10 8.16
N THR A 161 25.80 12.70 6.97
CA THR A 161 24.59 12.82 6.14
C THR A 161 24.00 11.46 5.74
N THR A 162 24.85 10.48 5.44
CA THR A 162 24.40 9.13 5.11
C THR A 162 23.77 8.42 6.31
N VAL A 163 24.38 8.55 7.49
CA VAL A 163 23.83 7.98 8.73
C VAL A 163 22.43 8.56 9.01
N PHE A 164 22.27 9.89 8.90
CA PHE A 164 20.96 10.53 9.07
C PHE A 164 19.96 10.12 7.98
N GLY A 165 20.37 10.00 6.72
CA GLY A 165 19.53 9.51 5.63
C GLY A 165 18.97 8.12 5.91
N LEU A 166 19.80 7.20 6.37
CA LEU A 166 19.37 5.84 6.75
C LEU A 166 18.51 5.83 8.02
N LEU A 167 18.85 6.66 9.01
CA LEU A 167 18.07 6.78 10.24
C LEU A 167 16.63 7.24 9.98
N VAL A 168 16.41 8.08 8.98
CA VAL A 168 15.07 8.50 8.54
C VAL A 168 14.40 7.43 7.69
N ALA A 169 15.13 6.83 6.75
CA ALA A 169 14.58 5.89 5.78
C ALA A 169 14.07 4.58 6.41
N ILE A 170 14.83 3.99 7.34
CA ILE A 170 14.51 2.68 7.91
C ILE A 170 13.15 2.67 8.63
N PRO A 171 12.85 3.59 9.56
CA PRO A 171 11.54 3.62 10.21
C PRO A 171 10.41 3.97 9.25
N CYS A 172 10.64 4.84 8.25
CA CYS A 172 9.66 5.15 7.22
C CYS A 172 9.33 3.93 6.36
N MET A 173 10.33 3.14 5.98
CA MET A 173 10.17 1.93 5.19
C MET A 173 9.42 0.85 5.98
N ALA A 174 9.79 0.64 7.24
CA ALA A 174 9.12 -0.31 8.12
C ALA A 174 7.63 0.05 8.31
N ALA A 175 7.34 1.33 8.56
CA ALA A 175 5.97 1.82 8.71
C ALA A 175 5.18 1.71 7.39
N TYR A 176 5.81 2.02 6.25
CA TYR A 176 5.19 1.86 4.93
C TYR A 176 4.72 0.42 4.71
N HIS A 177 5.60 -0.57 4.88
CA HIS A 177 5.23 -1.99 4.68
C HIS A 177 4.17 -2.47 5.68
N ALA A 178 4.23 -2.00 6.94
CA ALA A 178 3.21 -2.33 7.92
C ALA A 178 1.82 -1.81 7.51
N TYR A 179 1.74 -0.57 7.06
CA TYR A 179 0.48 0.05 6.63
C TYR A 179 -0.03 -0.48 5.29
N ASP A 180 0.86 -0.77 4.36
CA ASP A 180 0.56 -1.40 3.07
C ASP A 180 -0.09 -2.78 3.27
N SER A 181 0.45 -3.59 4.18
CA SER A 181 -0.16 -4.87 4.58
C SER A 181 -1.58 -4.70 5.17
N VAL A 182 -1.85 -3.58 5.85
CA VAL A 182 -3.22 -3.29 6.35
C VAL A 182 -4.14 -2.89 5.20
N ALA A 183 -3.66 -2.10 4.23
CA ALA A 183 -4.42 -1.72 3.04
C ALA A 183 -4.82 -2.96 2.22
N ASP A 184 -3.91 -3.90 2.02
CA ASP A 184 -4.16 -5.18 1.37
C ASP A 184 -5.22 -6.03 2.11
N LYS A 185 -5.19 -6.05 3.45
CA LYS A 185 -6.21 -6.74 4.24
C LYS A 185 -7.58 -6.11 4.06
N ILE A 186 -7.66 -4.78 3.98
CA ILE A 186 -8.90 -4.06 3.72
C ILE A 186 -9.42 -4.42 2.31
N ALA A 187 -8.55 -4.43 1.29
CA ALA A 187 -8.93 -4.82 -0.08
C ALA A 187 -9.53 -6.22 -0.13
N ARG A 188 -8.83 -7.21 0.43
CA ARG A 188 -9.33 -8.60 0.52
C ARG A 188 -10.67 -8.71 1.26
N ARG A 189 -10.85 -7.95 2.35
CA ARG A 189 -12.12 -7.94 3.10
C ARG A 189 -13.27 -7.32 2.31
N MET A 190 -13.00 -6.32 1.46
CA MET A 190 -14.01 -5.77 0.55
C MET A 190 -14.47 -6.83 -0.46
N GLU A 191 -13.56 -7.59 -1.05
CA GLU A 191 -13.88 -8.68 -1.98
C GLU A 191 -14.70 -9.79 -1.30
N LEU A 192 -14.27 -10.25 -0.13
CA LEU A 192 -14.99 -11.26 0.64
C LEU A 192 -16.40 -10.81 1.04
N ALA A 193 -16.57 -9.54 1.43
CA ALA A 193 -17.88 -9.01 1.78
C ALA A 193 -18.83 -8.97 0.58
N VAL A 194 -18.33 -8.63 -0.62
CA VAL A 194 -19.13 -8.64 -1.85
C VAL A 194 -19.51 -10.07 -2.23
N THR A 195 -18.57 -11.02 -2.18
CA THR A 195 -18.83 -12.43 -2.47
C THR A 195 -19.86 -13.00 -1.51
N ALA A 196 -19.75 -12.74 -0.19
CA ALA A 196 -20.72 -13.20 0.79
C ALA A 196 -22.12 -12.62 0.55
N LEU A 197 -22.23 -11.38 0.09
CA LEU A 197 -23.50 -10.78 -0.29
C LEU A 197 -24.08 -11.40 -1.57
N ASP A 198 -23.24 -11.71 -2.57
CA ASP A 198 -23.68 -12.39 -3.78
C ASP A 198 -24.21 -13.81 -3.45
N ASP A 199 -23.53 -14.55 -2.58
CA ASP A 199 -23.93 -15.91 -2.16
C ASP A 199 -25.30 -15.91 -1.44
N VAL A 200 -25.56 -14.92 -0.59
CA VAL A 200 -26.85 -14.79 0.12
C VAL A 200 -27.98 -14.37 -0.81
N LEU A 201 -27.70 -13.49 -1.77
CA LEU A 201 -28.75 -12.92 -2.64
C LEU A 201 -28.99 -13.73 -3.93
N GLN A 202 -28.05 -14.60 -4.32
CA GLN A 202 -28.13 -15.47 -5.49
C GLN A 202 -27.89 -16.94 -5.14
N PRO A 203 -28.66 -17.56 -4.24
CA PRO A 203 -28.42 -18.94 -3.82
C PRO A 203 -28.62 -19.99 -4.94
N SER A 204 -29.03 -19.59 -6.13
CA SER A 204 -29.62 -20.52 -7.11
C SER A 204 -28.74 -20.86 -8.32
N CYS A 205 -27.51 -20.36 -8.45
CA CYS A 205 -26.67 -20.65 -9.63
C CYS A 205 -25.52 -21.65 -9.40
N SER A 206 -25.26 -22.06 -8.15
CA SER A 206 -24.12 -22.95 -7.83
C SER A 206 -24.42 -24.45 -7.95
N THR A 207 -25.70 -24.87 -8.18
CA THR A 207 -26.09 -26.30 -8.15
C THR A 207 -26.46 -26.89 -9.50
N ALA A 208 -26.25 -26.17 -10.63
CA ALA A 208 -26.59 -26.65 -11.96
C ALA A 208 -25.43 -26.47 -12.97
N CYS A 209 -24.27 -27.02 -12.66
CA CYS A 209 -23.35 -27.52 -13.66
C CYS A 209 -23.20 -29.04 -13.43
N PRO A 210 -24.00 -29.90 -14.07
CA PRO A 210 -23.61 -31.27 -14.22
C PRO A 210 -22.34 -31.24 -15.06
N VAL A 211 -21.22 -31.63 -14.46
CA VAL A 211 -20.03 -32.04 -15.23
C VAL A 211 -20.51 -33.11 -16.20
N GLY A 212 -20.73 -32.71 -17.43
CA GLY A 212 -21.11 -33.60 -18.51
C GLY A 212 -20.03 -34.64 -18.71
N SER A 213 -20.30 -35.83 -18.20
CA SER A 213 -19.66 -37.06 -18.60
C SER A 213 -20.11 -37.40 -20.05
N THR A 214 -19.65 -36.66 -20.99
CA THR A 214 -19.91 -37.03 -22.39
C THR A 214 -18.64 -36.73 -23.18
N THR A 215 -18.15 -37.78 -23.82
CA THR A 215 -17.15 -37.81 -24.89
C THR A 215 -15.73 -38.20 -24.49
N LEU A 216 -15.57 -39.39 -23.92
CA LEU A 216 -14.36 -40.20 -24.16
C LEU A 216 -14.61 -41.37 -25.13
N ALA A 217 -15.79 -41.48 -25.75
CA ALA A 217 -16.15 -42.59 -26.65
C ALA A 217 -16.06 -42.28 -28.16
N GLN A 218 -15.66 -41.06 -28.56
CA GLN A 218 -15.59 -40.69 -29.99
C GLN A 218 -14.18 -40.36 -30.51
N ARG A 219 -13.12 -40.74 -29.79
CA ARG A 219 -11.74 -40.51 -30.26
C ARG A 219 -10.99 -41.77 -30.68
N THR A 220 -11.66 -42.91 -30.80
CA THR A 220 -11.06 -44.18 -31.25
C THR A 220 -11.48 -44.63 -32.67
N GLU A 221 -12.30 -43.84 -33.38
CA GLU A 221 -12.74 -44.24 -34.72
C GLU A 221 -12.13 -43.46 -35.91
N THR A 222 -11.21 -42.50 -35.66
CA THR A 222 -10.54 -41.78 -36.78
C THR A 222 -9.03 -41.99 -36.86
N ALA A 223 -8.51 -43.06 -36.27
CA ALA A 223 -7.08 -43.42 -36.35
C ALA A 223 -6.84 -44.68 -37.23
N GLY A 224 -7.77 -45.06 -38.10
CA GLY A 224 -7.74 -46.29 -38.87
C GLY A 224 -7.65 -46.13 -40.37
N ASP A 225 -7.33 -44.96 -40.95
CA ASP A 225 -7.35 -44.82 -42.42
C ASP A 225 -6.22 -43.91 -42.95
N PHE A 226 -4.98 -44.25 -42.62
CA PHE A 226 -3.82 -43.60 -43.21
C PHE A 226 -2.68 -44.59 -43.47
N ASN A 227 -3.02 -45.79 -44.03
CA ASN A 227 -2.00 -46.70 -44.53
C ASN A 227 -2.45 -47.47 -45.77
N SER A 228 -2.81 -46.77 -46.83
CA SER A 228 -3.04 -47.35 -48.15
C SER A 228 -2.91 -46.26 -49.21
N VAL A 229 -1.70 -45.92 -49.60
CA VAL A 229 -1.33 -45.62 -51.00
C VAL A 229 0.20 -45.46 -51.08
N ALA A 230 0.83 -46.45 -51.76
CA ALA A 230 2.14 -46.48 -52.43
C ALA A 230 3.40 -46.16 -51.58
#